data_88263f165040d439dfe384e68d1b6325
#
_entry.id   88263f165040d439dfe384e68d1b6325
#
_cell.length_a   1.000
_cell.length_b   1.000
_cell.length_c   1.000
_cell.angle_alpha   90.00
_cell.angle_beta   90.00
_cell.angle_gamma   90.00
#
_symmetry.space_group_name_H-M   'P 1'
#
loop_
_entity.id
_entity.type
_entity.pdbx_description
1 polymer ?
#
loop_
_entity_poly.entity_id
_entity_poly.type
_entity_poly.pdbx_seq_one_letter_code
_entity_poly.pdbx_strand_id
1 'polypeptide(L)'
;ERLIATPQDAEIKLTTGETVLNFCANNYLGLSSHPRVIEGAKKALDARGCGMSSVRFICGTQDIHKELEAKISKFFGTEDTILYAACFDANGGVFEPLFGQEDAIISDELNHASIIDGVRLCKAVRYRYKHANMEDLEEQLKISQAQRFRIIVTDGVFSMDGDIARLKEICDLAEKYNALVMVDDSHAAGFIGKTGRGSAEYNGVMDRIDIFTGTLGKALGGAMGGYTTGKKEVIEMLRQRSRPYLFSNSLSPAICGA
;
A
#
# COMPACT_ATOMS: atom_id res chain seq x y z
N GLU A 1 -2.98 -22.16 19.16
CA GLU A 1 -3.59 -20.85 18.76
C GLU A 1 -4.09 -20.11 19.99
N ARG A 2 -4.00 -18.77 19.97
CA ARG A 2 -4.62 -17.88 20.96
C ARG A 2 -5.81 -17.20 20.31
N LEU A 3 -7.01 -17.42 20.84
CA LEU A 3 -8.24 -16.85 20.29
C LEU A 3 -8.63 -15.61 21.09
N ILE A 4 -8.82 -14.48 20.40
CA ILE A 4 -9.20 -13.21 21.00
C ILE A 4 -10.73 -13.14 21.11
N ALA A 5 -11.24 -12.81 22.29
CA ALA A 5 -12.67 -12.75 22.60
C ALA A 5 -13.23 -11.32 22.67
N THR A 6 -12.39 -10.31 22.48
CA THR A 6 -12.76 -8.88 22.50
C THR A 6 -12.43 -8.19 21.17
N PRO A 7 -12.90 -6.97 20.92
CA PRO A 7 -12.31 -6.12 19.89
C PRO A 7 -10.80 -5.95 20.08
N GLN A 8 -10.09 -5.55 19.02
CA GLN A 8 -8.68 -5.21 19.09
C GLN A 8 -8.46 -3.94 19.90
N ASP A 9 -7.56 -4.03 20.87
CA ASP A 9 -7.13 -2.91 21.71
C ASP A 9 -5.72 -3.19 22.25
N ALA A 10 -5.17 -2.25 23.03
CA ALA A 10 -3.91 -2.43 23.76
C ALA A 10 -4.04 -3.55 24.83
N GLU A 11 -5.21 -3.70 25.42
CA GLU A 11 -5.56 -4.80 26.32
C GLU A 11 -6.67 -5.65 25.68
N ILE A 12 -6.47 -6.96 25.59
CA ILE A 12 -7.43 -7.89 24.98
C ILE A 12 -7.68 -9.08 25.91
N LYS A 13 -8.87 -9.66 25.80
CA LYS A 13 -9.25 -10.86 26.52
C LYS A 13 -9.22 -12.07 25.59
N LEU A 14 -8.59 -13.14 26.04
CA LEU A 14 -8.55 -14.42 25.33
C LEU A 14 -9.78 -15.27 25.70
N THR A 15 -10.12 -16.23 24.84
CA THR A 15 -11.22 -17.19 25.11
C THR A 15 -10.94 -18.06 26.33
N THR A 16 -9.69 -18.18 26.76
CA THR A 16 -9.27 -18.84 28.02
C THR A 16 -9.67 -18.06 29.28
N GLY A 17 -10.13 -16.79 29.12
CA GLY A 17 -10.49 -15.89 30.22
C GLY A 17 -9.36 -14.95 30.65
N GLU A 18 -8.14 -15.15 30.17
CA GLU A 18 -6.99 -14.31 30.49
C GLU A 18 -7.09 -12.95 29.79
N THR A 19 -6.73 -11.88 30.50
CA THR A 19 -6.50 -10.55 29.95
C THR A 19 -5.01 -10.34 29.73
N VAL A 20 -4.63 -9.91 28.53
CA VAL A 20 -3.23 -9.73 28.14
C VAL A 20 -3.00 -8.41 27.40
N LEU A 21 -1.79 -7.88 27.50
CA LEU A 21 -1.35 -6.75 26.69
C LEU A 21 -1.04 -7.22 25.26
N ASN A 22 -1.55 -6.48 24.29
CA ASN A 22 -1.42 -6.81 22.86
C ASN A 22 -0.34 -5.97 22.20
N PHE A 23 0.83 -6.56 22.00
CA PHE A 23 1.94 -5.95 21.24
C PHE A 23 2.05 -6.49 19.81
N CYS A 24 1.09 -7.30 19.35
CA CYS A 24 1.17 -7.98 18.05
C CYS A 24 0.35 -7.30 16.95
N ALA A 25 -0.72 -6.59 17.30
CA ALA A 25 -1.59 -5.96 16.31
C ALA A 25 -0.95 -4.70 15.71
N ASN A 26 -1.13 -4.52 14.39
CA ASN A 26 -0.69 -3.31 13.68
C ASN A 26 -1.71 -2.16 13.80
N ASN A 27 -2.37 -2.07 14.95
CA ASN A 27 -3.40 -1.07 15.26
C ASN A 27 -2.78 0.23 15.78
N TYR A 28 -1.87 0.82 15.02
CA TYR A 28 -0.97 1.90 15.46
C TYR A 28 -1.67 3.14 16.01
N LEU A 29 -2.87 3.46 15.52
CA LEU A 29 -3.68 4.60 15.98
C LEU A 29 -4.87 4.18 16.85
N GLY A 30 -5.00 2.89 17.18
CA GLY A 30 -6.13 2.39 17.98
C GLY A 30 -7.48 2.50 17.29
N LEU A 31 -7.54 2.55 15.95
CA LEU A 31 -8.78 2.82 15.22
C LEU A 31 -9.65 1.58 14.97
N SER A 32 -9.11 0.36 15.09
CA SER A 32 -9.83 -0.87 14.75
C SER A 32 -11.15 -1.04 15.50
N SER A 33 -11.26 -0.53 16.72
CA SER A 33 -12.48 -0.54 17.55
C SER A 33 -13.01 0.85 17.89
N HIS A 34 -12.49 1.90 17.20
CA HIS A 34 -12.88 3.27 17.50
C HIS A 34 -14.35 3.53 17.14
N PRO A 35 -15.17 4.15 18.05
CA PRO A 35 -16.61 4.32 17.84
C PRO A 35 -16.99 5.02 16.54
N ARG A 36 -16.22 6.05 16.11
CA ARG A 36 -16.47 6.77 14.85
C ARG A 36 -16.25 5.90 13.62
N VAL A 37 -15.25 5.01 13.64
CA VAL A 37 -14.97 4.06 12.55
C VAL A 37 -16.10 3.04 12.46
N ILE A 38 -16.51 2.47 13.61
CA ILE A 38 -17.63 1.54 13.69
C ILE A 38 -18.93 2.20 13.19
N GLU A 39 -19.19 3.42 13.58
CA GLU A 39 -20.38 4.16 13.16
C GLU A 39 -20.39 4.45 11.66
N GLY A 40 -19.23 4.80 11.08
CA GLY A 40 -19.05 4.95 9.63
C GLY A 40 -19.38 3.66 8.88
N ALA A 41 -18.84 2.54 9.37
CA ALA A 41 -19.13 1.21 8.81
C ALA A 41 -20.61 0.86 8.85
N LYS A 42 -21.29 1.09 10.00
CA LYS A 42 -22.74 0.84 10.16
C LYS A 42 -23.58 1.66 9.21
N LYS A 43 -23.30 2.96 9.10
CA LYS A 43 -24.01 3.86 8.17
C LYS A 43 -23.88 3.41 6.72
N ALA A 44 -22.67 3.00 6.32
CA ALA A 44 -22.47 2.50 4.97
C ALA A 44 -23.13 1.14 4.75
N LEU A 45 -23.12 0.26 5.75
CA LEU A 45 -23.83 -1.02 5.71
C LEU A 45 -25.36 -0.82 5.53
N ASP A 46 -25.96 0.07 6.30
CA ASP A 46 -27.39 0.36 6.22
C ASP A 46 -27.78 1.00 4.88
N ALA A 47 -26.96 1.92 4.37
CA ALA A 47 -27.28 2.68 3.17
C ALA A 47 -26.91 1.95 1.85
N ARG A 48 -25.91 1.06 1.86
CA ARG A 48 -25.31 0.49 0.63
C ARG A 48 -25.20 -1.03 0.62
N GLY A 49 -25.57 -1.70 1.72
CA GLY A 49 -25.50 -3.16 1.86
C GLY A 49 -24.13 -3.69 2.28
N CYS A 50 -24.04 -5.00 2.48
CA CYS A 50 -22.85 -5.70 2.97
C CYS A 50 -21.73 -5.76 1.95
N GLY A 51 -22.06 -5.96 0.67
CA GLY A 51 -21.08 -6.16 -0.40
C GLY A 51 -21.66 -5.92 -1.78
N MET A 52 -20.81 -5.97 -2.78
CA MET A 52 -21.16 -5.66 -4.17
C MET A 52 -21.51 -6.87 -5.00
N SER A 53 -21.10 -8.07 -4.59
CA SER A 53 -21.22 -9.33 -5.36
C SER A 53 -20.68 -9.20 -6.79
N SER A 54 -19.71 -8.32 -7.00
CA SER A 54 -19.13 -8.00 -8.30
C SER A 54 -17.74 -7.39 -8.17
N VAL A 55 -17.01 -7.46 -9.26
CA VAL A 55 -15.77 -6.71 -9.48
C VAL A 55 -16.06 -5.25 -9.85
N ARG A 56 -15.09 -4.37 -9.67
CA ARG A 56 -15.23 -2.92 -9.80
C ARG A 56 -15.78 -2.46 -11.16
N PHE A 57 -15.30 -3.01 -12.27
CA PHE A 57 -15.62 -2.50 -13.61
C PHE A 57 -16.95 -3.02 -14.18
N ILE A 58 -17.52 -4.10 -13.64
CA ILE A 58 -18.81 -4.62 -14.12
C ILE A 58 -19.96 -3.84 -13.44
N CYS A 59 -20.22 -4.12 -12.16
CA CYS A 59 -21.27 -3.42 -11.39
C CYS A 59 -20.89 -3.25 -9.91
N GLY A 60 -19.61 -3.40 -9.56
CA GLY A 60 -19.09 -3.36 -8.20
C GLY A 60 -18.52 -2.01 -7.79
N THR A 61 -18.89 -0.91 -8.43
CA THR A 61 -18.45 0.43 -8.04
C THR A 61 -19.63 1.27 -7.59
N GLN A 62 -19.58 1.72 -6.35
CA GLN A 62 -20.49 2.72 -5.79
C GLN A 62 -19.77 4.08 -5.64
N ASP A 63 -20.55 5.14 -5.40
CA ASP A 63 -20.04 6.48 -5.12
C ASP A 63 -19.05 6.52 -3.96
N ILE A 64 -19.31 5.76 -2.89
CA ILE A 64 -18.44 5.69 -1.70
C ILE A 64 -17.03 5.16 -2.01
N HIS A 65 -16.86 4.29 -3.02
CA HIS A 65 -15.55 3.87 -3.49
C HIS A 65 -14.78 5.05 -4.11
N LYS A 66 -15.47 5.84 -4.95
CA LYS A 66 -14.88 7.02 -5.59
C LYS A 66 -14.57 8.12 -4.59
N GLU A 67 -15.42 8.29 -3.58
CA GLU A 67 -15.18 9.22 -2.48
C GLU A 67 -13.92 8.83 -1.68
N LEU A 68 -13.74 7.55 -1.36
CA LEU A 68 -12.56 7.06 -0.65
C LEU A 68 -11.29 7.23 -1.53
N GLU A 69 -11.34 6.89 -2.81
CA GLU A 69 -10.23 7.11 -3.76
C GLU A 69 -9.82 8.59 -3.77
N ALA A 70 -10.77 9.51 -3.87
CA ALA A 70 -10.51 10.95 -3.86
C ALA A 70 -9.90 11.45 -2.53
N LYS A 71 -10.36 10.90 -1.38
CA LYS A 71 -9.81 11.22 -0.06
C LYS A 71 -8.35 10.75 0.08
N ILE A 72 -8.03 9.56 -0.41
CA ILE A 72 -6.66 9.03 -0.38
C ILE A 72 -5.76 9.88 -1.27
N SER A 73 -6.18 10.21 -2.51
CA SER A 73 -5.42 11.10 -3.41
C SER A 73 -5.13 12.45 -2.75
N LYS A 74 -6.15 13.05 -2.13
CA LYS A 74 -6.00 14.31 -1.39
C LYS A 74 -5.04 14.20 -0.22
N PHE A 75 -5.07 13.07 0.51
CA PHE A 75 -4.20 12.84 1.67
C PHE A 75 -2.72 12.75 1.25
N PHE A 76 -2.43 12.04 0.17
CA PHE A 76 -1.06 11.91 -0.35
C PHE A 76 -0.63 13.10 -1.24
N GLY A 77 -1.57 13.90 -1.74
CA GLY A 77 -1.29 14.96 -2.73
C GLY A 77 -1.05 14.40 -4.13
N THR A 78 -1.61 13.23 -4.45
CA THR A 78 -1.51 12.56 -5.74
C THR A 78 -2.72 12.89 -6.64
N GLU A 79 -2.64 12.50 -7.92
CA GLU A 79 -3.68 12.84 -8.90
C GLU A 79 -4.88 11.89 -8.85
N ASP A 80 -4.64 10.58 -8.62
CA ASP A 80 -5.70 9.57 -8.60
C ASP A 80 -5.32 8.38 -7.72
N THR A 81 -6.31 7.55 -7.38
CA THR A 81 -6.18 6.36 -6.53
C THR A 81 -7.06 5.23 -7.05
N ILE A 82 -6.59 4.01 -6.88
CA ILE A 82 -7.33 2.76 -7.14
C ILE A 82 -7.36 1.91 -5.87
N LEU A 83 -8.53 1.35 -5.54
CA LEU A 83 -8.75 0.51 -4.36
C LEU A 83 -8.66 -0.98 -4.69
N TYR A 84 -8.15 -1.74 -3.73
CA TYR A 84 -8.06 -3.21 -3.74
C TYR A 84 -8.61 -3.79 -2.42
N ALA A 85 -8.86 -5.09 -2.39
CA ALA A 85 -9.30 -5.80 -1.18
C ALA A 85 -8.24 -5.78 -0.07
N ALA A 86 -6.95 -5.77 -0.43
CA ALA A 86 -5.81 -5.66 0.46
C ALA A 86 -4.61 -5.00 -0.22
N CYS A 87 -3.62 -4.52 0.56
CA CYS A 87 -2.37 -4.01 -0.01
C CYS A 87 -1.54 -5.14 -0.67
N PHE A 88 -1.72 -6.38 -0.23
CA PHE A 88 -1.13 -7.53 -0.91
C PHE A 88 -1.57 -7.58 -2.38
N ASP A 89 -2.86 -7.35 -2.65
CA ASP A 89 -3.42 -7.28 -4.01
C ASP A 89 -2.94 -6.04 -4.77
N ALA A 90 -2.83 -4.89 -4.08
CA ALA A 90 -2.30 -3.67 -4.66
C ALA A 90 -0.86 -3.88 -5.17
N ASN A 91 0.03 -4.42 -4.34
CA ASN A 91 1.41 -4.74 -4.71
C ASN A 91 1.49 -5.82 -5.80
N GLY A 92 0.67 -6.86 -5.69
CA GLY A 92 0.58 -7.92 -6.71
C GLY A 92 0.07 -7.40 -8.06
N GLY A 93 -0.70 -6.33 -8.05
CA GLY A 93 -1.36 -5.76 -9.23
C GLY A 93 -0.66 -4.59 -9.91
N VAL A 94 0.49 -4.13 -9.40
CA VAL A 94 1.20 -2.95 -9.94
C VAL A 94 2.12 -3.29 -11.10
N PHE A 95 2.94 -4.32 -10.96
CA PHE A 95 4.12 -4.49 -11.81
C PHE A 95 3.78 -5.03 -13.21
N GLU A 96 2.99 -6.08 -13.30
CA GLU A 96 2.64 -6.72 -14.59
C GLU A 96 1.90 -5.78 -15.55
N PRO A 97 0.98 -4.90 -15.10
CA PRO A 97 0.35 -3.92 -15.98
C PRO A 97 1.27 -2.84 -16.53
N LEU A 98 2.27 -2.44 -15.75
CA LEU A 98 3.10 -1.26 -16.04
C LEU A 98 4.43 -1.60 -16.71
N PHE A 99 5.00 -2.77 -16.43
CA PHE A 99 6.35 -3.15 -16.86
C PHE A 99 6.37 -4.46 -17.63
N GLY A 100 7.21 -4.52 -18.66
CA GLY A 100 7.40 -5.68 -19.51
C GLY A 100 8.85 -6.18 -19.50
N GLN A 101 9.15 -7.15 -20.36
CA GLN A 101 10.49 -7.75 -20.45
C GLN A 101 11.62 -6.77 -20.81
N GLU A 102 11.28 -5.59 -21.33
CA GLU A 102 12.20 -4.53 -21.71
C GLU A 102 12.56 -3.61 -20.54
N ASP A 103 11.88 -3.76 -19.42
CA ASP A 103 11.95 -2.87 -18.27
C ASP A 103 12.68 -3.54 -17.09
N ALA A 104 13.05 -2.75 -16.09
CA ALA A 104 13.74 -3.21 -14.89
C ALA A 104 12.97 -2.84 -13.62
N ILE A 105 12.94 -3.78 -12.67
CA ILE A 105 12.48 -3.55 -11.30
C ILE A 105 13.66 -3.77 -10.36
N ILE A 106 14.00 -2.75 -9.56
CA ILE A 106 15.13 -2.73 -8.64
C ILE A 106 14.54 -2.69 -7.21
N SER A 107 14.58 -3.82 -6.52
CA SER A 107 13.88 -4.04 -5.26
C SER A 107 14.85 -4.14 -4.08
N ASP A 108 14.51 -3.49 -2.95
CA ASP A 108 15.18 -3.75 -1.67
C ASP A 108 15.01 -5.22 -1.27
N GLU A 109 16.05 -5.84 -0.73
CA GLU A 109 16.04 -7.27 -0.42
C GLU A 109 15.12 -7.65 0.74
N LEU A 110 14.77 -6.70 1.62
CA LEU A 110 13.85 -6.91 2.75
C LEU A 110 12.41 -6.47 2.48
N ASN A 111 12.09 -6.09 1.25
CA ASN A 111 10.71 -5.73 0.90
C ASN A 111 9.71 -6.82 1.28
N HIS A 112 8.49 -6.37 1.60
CA HIS A 112 7.38 -7.24 1.97
C HIS A 112 7.10 -8.32 0.92
N ALA A 113 6.65 -9.49 1.37
CA ALA A 113 6.35 -10.65 0.51
C ALA A 113 5.43 -10.31 -0.68
N SER A 114 4.46 -9.42 -0.51
CA SER A 114 3.56 -8.99 -1.58
C SER A 114 4.28 -8.27 -2.74
N ILE A 115 5.30 -7.48 -2.43
CA ILE A 115 6.17 -6.84 -3.44
C ILE A 115 6.99 -7.92 -4.15
N ILE A 116 7.61 -8.81 -3.39
CA ILE A 116 8.41 -9.92 -3.95
C ILE A 116 7.56 -10.77 -4.90
N ASP A 117 6.34 -11.12 -4.51
CA ASP A 117 5.44 -11.94 -5.33
C ASP A 117 4.93 -11.16 -6.55
N GLY A 118 4.58 -9.89 -6.38
CA GLY A 118 4.18 -9.03 -7.50
C GLY A 118 5.30 -8.88 -8.55
N VAL A 119 6.53 -8.69 -8.09
CA VAL A 119 7.72 -8.64 -8.97
C VAL A 119 7.96 -9.99 -9.66
N ARG A 120 7.70 -11.12 -8.98
CA ARG A 120 7.83 -12.47 -9.58
C ARG A 120 6.81 -12.72 -10.70
N LEU A 121 5.61 -12.15 -10.61
CA LEU A 121 4.57 -12.28 -11.64
C LEU A 121 4.87 -11.41 -12.87
N CYS A 122 5.69 -10.39 -12.75
CA CYS A 122 6.08 -9.50 -13.84
C CYS A 122 7.19 -10.11 -14.70
N LYS A 123 7.19 -9.76 -15.99
CA LYS A 123 8.24 -10.21 -16.94
C LYS A 123 9.45 -9.27 -16.98
N ALA A 124 9.44 -8.16 -16.29
CA ALA A 124 10.56 -7.23 -16.21
C ALA A 124 11.82 -7.88 -15.64
N VAL A 125 12.96 -7.38 -16.02
CA VAL A 125 14.25 -7.82 -15.45
C VAL A 125 14.32 -7.41 -13.99
N ARG A 126 14.69 -8.35 -13.14
CA ARG A 126 14.68 -8.18 -11.68
C ARG A 126 16.08 -7.96 -11.16
N TYR A 127 16.28 -6.84 -10.50
CA TYR A 127 17.48 -6.49 -9.76
C TYR A 127 17.13 -6.38 -8.27
N ARG A 128 18.03 -6.77 -7.41
CA ARG A 128 17.87 -6.68 -5.97
C ARG A 128 19.09 -6.00 -5.37
N TYR A 129 18.88 -5.00 -4.54
CA TYR A 129 19.96 -4.37 -3.79
C TYR A 129 19.86 -4.72 -2.30
N LYS A 130 21.02 -4.72 -1.63
CA LYS A 130 21.13 -5.00 -0.20
C LYS A 130 20.37 -3.93 0.59
N HIS A 131 19.70 -4.36 1.65
CA HIS A 131 18.86 -3.49 2.46
C HIS A 131 19.57 -2.19 2.86
N ALA A 132 18.88 -1.06 2.58
CA ALA A 132 19.33 0.30 2.88
C ALA A 132 20.75 0.67 2.37
N ASN A 133 21.31 -0.12 1.43
CA ASN A 133 22.62 0.11 0.87
C ASN A 133 22.54 0.91 -0.44
N MET A 134 22.84 2.21 -0.36
CA MET A 134 22.74 3.12 -1.51
C MET A 134 23.84 2.91 -2.55
N GLU A 135 25.00 2.40 -2.17
CA GLU A 135 26.09 2.06 -3.08
C GLU A 135 25.69 0.86 -3.96
N ASP A 136 25.12 -0.18 -3.34
CA ASP A 136 24.62 -1.33 -4.07
C ASP A 136 23.41 -0.96 -4.95
N LEU A 137 22.50 -0.11 -4.47
CA LEU A 137 21.40 0.43 -5.28
C LEU A 137 21.93 1.16 -6.51
N GLU A 138 22.95 2.01 -6.36
CA GLU A 138 23.56 2.72 -7.48
C GLU A 138 24.20 1.76 -8.48
N GLU A 139 24.82 0.68 -8.02
CA GLU A 139 25.39 -0.35 -8.90
C GLU A 139 24.30 -1.05 -9.71
N GLN A 140 23.17 -1.44 -9.07
CA GLN A 140 22.04 -2.03 -9.79
C GLN A 140 21.44 -1.07 -10.83
N LEU A 141 21.36 0.22 -10.50
CA LEU A 141 20.91 1.25 -11.43
C LEU A 141 21.85 1.40 -12.64
N LYS A 142 23.17 1.32 -12.44
CA LYS A 142 24.17 1.34 -13.53
C LYS A 142 24.03 0.12 -14.44
N ILE A 143 23.90 -1.06 -13.88
CA ILE A 143 23.74 -2.31 -14.63
C ILE A 143 22.45 -2.31 -15.45
N SER A 144 21.37 -1.74 -14.90
CA SER A 144 20.05 -1.72 -15.54
C SER A 144 19.84 -0.64 -16.61
N GLN A 145 20.88 0.09 -17.01
CA GLN A 145 20.74 1.20 -17.97
C GLN A 145 20.32 0.77 -19.39
N ALA A 146 20.51 -0.50 -19.74
CA ALA A 146 20.06 -1.05 -21.02
C ALA A 146 18.53 -1.24 -21.12
N GLN A 147 17.82 -1.29 -19.99
CA GLN A 147 16.37 -1.43 -19.95
C GLN A 147 15.69 -0.09 -20.29
N ARG A 148 14.48 -0.19 -20.89
CA ARG A 148 13.69 0.96 -21.33
C ARG A 148 13.27 1.85 -20.14
N PHE A 149 12.59 1.25 -19.16
CA PHE A 149 12.18 1.91 -17.91
C PHE A 149 12.80 1.18 -16.72
N ARG A 150 13.04 1.90 -15.65
CA ARG A 150 13.50 1.40 -14.36
C ARG A 150 12.59 1.90 -13.26
N ILE A 151 12.27 1.05 -12.31
CA ILE A 151 11.57 1.44 -11.10
C ILE A 151 12.32 0.90 -9.88
N ILE A 152 12.57 1.78 -8.90
CA ILE A 152 13.06 1.41 -7.57
C ILE A 152 11.85 1.16 -6.69
N VAL A 153 11.85 0.04 -5.96
CA VAL A 153 10.74 -0.36 -5.11
C VAL A 153 11.24 -0.64 -3.71
N THR A 154 10.61 -0.01 -2.72
CA THR A 154 10.94 -0.18 -1.30
C THR A 154 9.71 -0.10 -0.40
N ASP A 155 9.73 -0.83 0.73
CA ASP A 155 8.89 -0.47 1.87
C ASP A 155 9.32 0.91 2.40
N GLY A 156 8.37 1.70 2.86
CA GLY A 156 8.65 2.98 3.51
C GLY A 156 9.14 2.81 4.94
N VAL A 157 8.52 1.87 5.67
CA VAL A 157 8.95 1.36 6.97
C VAL A 157 8.96 -0.16 6.93
N PHE A 158 10.08 -0.77 7.23
CA PHE A 158 10.27 -2.23 7.26
C PHE A 158 9.74 -2.81 8.56
N SER A 159 8.66 -3.58 8.48
CA SER A 159 7.87 -3.99 9.66
C SER A 159 8.62 -4.83 10.69
N MET A 160 9.56 -5.67 10.25
CA MET A 160 10.28 -6.61 11.12
C MET A 160 11.48 -5.95 11.82
N ASP A 161 12.07 -4.93 11.19
CA ASP A 161 13.30 -4.29 11.65
C ASP A 161 13.03 -2.90 12.22
N GLY A 162 11.97 -2.23 11.76
CA GLY A 162 11.56 -0.88 12.19
C GLY A 162 12.30 0.25 11.48
N ASP A 163 13.13 -0.08 10.50
CA ASP A 163 13.88 0.90 9.73
C ASP A 163 12.98 1.73 8.82
N ILE A 164 13.28 3.00 8.71
CA ILE A 164 12.66 3.91 7.73
C ILE A 164 13.56 3.98 6.51
N ALA A 165 13.00 3.77 5.32
CA ALA A 165 13.75 3.84 4.07
C ALA A 165 14.42 5.20 3.86
N ARG A 166 15.61 5.19 3.28
CA ARG A 166 16.42 6.38 2.95
C ARG A 166 15.90 7.07 1.69
N LEU A 167 14.61 7.48 1.70
CA LEU A 167 13.90 7.91 0.50
C LEU A 167 14.52 9.12 -0.19
N LYS A 168 15.14 10.03 0.58
CA LYS A 168 15.83 11.16 -0.03
C LYS A 168 16.97 10.71 -0.95
N GLU A 169 17.80 9.81 -0.48
CA GLU A 169 18.93 9.30 -1.25
C GLU A 169 18.47 8.37 -2.40
N ILE A 170 17.41 7.59 -2.16
CA ILE A 170 16.78 6.79 -3.23
C ILE A 170 16.25 7.70 -4.34
N CYS A 171 15.58 8.80 -4.03
CA CYS A 171 15.11 9.75 -5.02
C CYS A 171 16.25 10.47 -5.73
N ASP A 172 17.34 10.83 -5.03
CA ASP A 172 18.52 11.43 -5.64
C ASP A 172 19.16 10.48 -6.68
N LEU A 173 19.23 9.19 -6.39
CA LEU A 173 19.69 8.16 -7.33
C LEU A 173 18.69 7.92 -8.46
N ALA A 174 17.39 7.91 -8.16
CA ALA A 174 16.34 7.75 -9.16
C ALA A 174 16.41 8.87 -10.22
N GLU A 175 16.54 10.12 -9.82
CA GLU A 175 16.71 11.25 -10.73
C GLU A 175 17.99 11.14 -11.56
N LYS A 176 19.13 10.78 -10.92
CA LYS A 176 20.41 10.61 -11.58
C LYS A 176 20.37 9.55 -12.69
N TYR A 177 19.63 8.48 -12.49
CA TYR A 177 19.57 7.33 -13.38
C TYR A 177 18.25 7.21 -14.17
N ASN A 178 17.40 8.24 -14.13
CA ASN A 178 16.10 8.28 -14.78
C ASN A 178 15.25 7.05 -14.45
N ALA A 179 15.04 6.82 -13.17
CA ALA A 179 14.21 5.74 -12.62
C ALA A 179 12.97 6.30 -11.92
N LEU A 180 11.89 5.54 -11.91
CA LEU A 180 10.70 5.79 -11.10
C LEU A 180 10.92 5.29 -9.68
N VAL A 181 10.14 5.81 -8.72
CA VAL A 181 10.17 5.37 -7.32
C VAL A 181 8.77 4.94 -6.87
N MET A 182 8.68 3.72 -6.34
CA MET A 182 7.49 3.19 -5.66
C MET A 182 7.79 2.94 -4.20
N VAL A 183 6.87 3.36 -3.32
CA VAL A 183 6.95 3.16 -1.87
C VAL A 183 5.70 2.46 -1.36
N ASP A 184 5.87 1.35 -0.64
CA ASP A 184 4.81 0.76 0.18
C ASP A 184 4.84 1.38 1.57
N ASP A 185 3.85 2.21 1.87
CA ASP A 185 3.74 2.96 3.12
C ASP A 185 2.77 2.30 4.12
N SER A 186 2.53 1.00 3.99
CA SER A 186 1.60 0.24 4.85
C SER A 186 1.93 0.31 6.33
N HIS A 187 3.19 0.51 6.70
CA HIS A 187 3.65 0.66 8.09
C HIS A 187 4.02 2.11 8.45
N ALA A 188 3.63 3.09 7.63
CA ALA A 188 3.95 4.50 7.87
C ALA A 188 2.75 5.44 7.69
N ALA A 189 1.91 5.21 6.68
CA ALA A 189 0.74 6.05 6.41
C ALA A 189 -0.23 6.07 7.59
N GLY A 190 -0.59 7.28 8.01
CA GLY A 190 -1.47 7.56 9.15
C GLY A 190 -0.75 8.14 10.36
N PHE A 191 0.55 7.89 10.57
CA PHE A 191 1.22 8.31 11.81
C PHE A 191 2.70 8.69 11.68
N ILE A 192 3.41 8.29 10.63
CA ILE A 192 4.78 8.74 10.37
C ILE A 192 4.74 10.06 9.59
N GLY A 193 5.68 10.95 9.89
CA GLY A 193 5.74 12.29 9.34
C GLY A 193 4.98 13.34 10.17
N LYS A 194 5.16 14.61 9.85
CA LYS A 194 4.60 15.74 10.62
C LYS A 194 3.07 15.76 10.63
N THR A 195 2.45 15.34 9.52
CA THR A 195 0.99 15.29 9.35
C THR A 195 0.47 13.86 9.14
N GLY A 196 1.32 12.85 9.37
CA GLY A 196 0.97 11.44 9.26
C GLY A 196 0.90 10.92 7.82
N ARG A 197 1.50 11.62 6.86
CA ARG A 197 1.46 11.21 5.44
C ARG A 197 2.49 10.15 5.05
N GLY A 198 3.18 9.60 6.03
CA GLY A 198 4.05 8.45 5.83
C GLY A 198 5.53 8.78 5.69
N SER A 199 6.27 7.79 5.20
CA SER A 199 7.74 7.82 5.14
C SER A 199 8.27 8.88 4.17
N ALA A 200 7.56 9.17 3.08
CA ALA A 200 7.94 10.20 2.12
C ALA A 200 7.82 11.61 2.72
N GLU A 201 6.80 11.88 3.54
CA GLU A 201 6.70 13.14 4.28
C GLU A 201 7.85 13.25 5.30
N TYR A 202 8.13 12.17 6.03
CA TYR A 202 9.23 12.13 6.99
C TYR A 202 10.58 12.48 6.36
N ASN A 203 10.82 11.99 5.15
CA ASN A 203 12.04 12.27 4.38
C ASN A 203 11.99 13.58 3.57
N GLY A 204 10.85 14.29 3.51
CA GLY A 204 10.69 15.53 2.76
C GLY A 204 10.69 15.34 1.23
N VAL A 205 10.16 14.23 0.73
CA VAL A 205 10.22 13.85 -0.69
C VAL A 205 8.86 13.43 -1.28
N MET A 206 7.76 13.93 -0.73
CA MET A 206 6.40 13.57 -1.17
C MET A 206 6.16 13.75 -2.67
N ASP A 207 6.71 14.79 -3.25
CA ASP A 207 6.59 15.17 -4.66
C ASP A 207 7.54 14.40 -5.61
N ARG A 208 8.40 13.55 -5.05
CA ARG A 208 9.41 12.79 -5.78
C ARG A 208 9.10 11.30 -5.87
N ILE A 209 7.96 10.87 -5.30
CA ILE A 209 7.50 9.48 -5.37
C ILE A 209 6.44 9.36 -6.47
N ASP A 210 6.63 8.42 -7.38
CA ASP A 210 5.72 8.20 -8.52
C ASP A 210 4.50 7.36 -8.14
N ILE A 211 4.70 6.35 -7.27
CA ILE A 211 3.66 5.40 -6.87
C ILE A 211 3.76 5.15 -5.38
N PHE A 212 2.64 5.33 -4.68
CA PHE A 212 2.46 4.83 -3.32
C PHE A 212 1.51 3.65 -3.31
N THR A 213 1.81 2.65 -2.52
CA THR A 213 0.85 1.64 -2.08
C THR A 213 0.69 1.70 -0.58
N GLY A 214 -0.42 1.18 -0.08
CA GLY A 214 -0.69 1.17 1.35
C GLY A 214 -1.95 0.39 1.70
N THR A 215 -2.19 0.27 2.99
CA THR A 215 -3.28 -0.52 3.55
C THR A 215 -4.24 0.31 4.39
N LEU A 216 -5.51 -0.07 4.38
CA LEU A 216 -6.54 0.39 5.31
C LEU A 216 -6.74 -0.62 6.47
N GLY A 217 -5.91 -1.67 6.52
CA GLY A 217 -5.96 -2.72 7.53
C GLY A 217 -5.02 -2.53 8.72
N LYS A 218 -4.37 -1.37 8.86
CA LYS A 218 -3.43 -1.07 9.96
C LYS A 218 -3.78 0.28 10.62
N ALA A 219 -2.92 1.27 10.58
CA ALA A 219 -3.17 2.60 11.18
C ALA A 219 -4.43 3.27 10.63
N LEU A 220 -4.66 3.19 9.34
CA LEU A 220 -5.82 3.79 8.68
C LEU A 220 -7.06 2.88 8.74
N GLY A 221 -7.64 2.74 9.92
CA GLY A 221 -8.91 2.10 10.23
C GLY A 221 -8.83 0.67 10.77
N GLY A 222 -7.80 -0.10 10.45
CA GLY A 222 -7.52 -1.41 11.08
C GLY A 222 -8.39 -2.57 10.60
N ALA A 223 -9.17 -2.41 9.53
CA ALA A 223 -10.03 -3.49 9.02
C ALA A 223 -9.36 -4.22 7.84
N MET A 224 -9.64 -3.80 6.65
CA MET A 224 -9.06 -4.34 5.41
C MET A 224 -9.11 -3.29 4.30
N GLY A 225 -8.53 -3.60 3.16
CA GLY A 225 -8.44 -2.71 2.02
C GLY A 225 -7.00 -2.35 1.71
N GLY A 226 -6.73 -2.15 0.44
CA GLY A 226 -5.46 -1.64 -0.06
C GLY A 226 -5.69 -0.59 -1.12
N TYR A 227 -4.66 0.18 -1.41
CA TYR A 227 -4.72 1.19 -2.45
C TYR A 227 -3.37 1.33 -3.16
N THR A 228 -3.45 1.78 -4.40
CA THR A 228 -2.33 2.38 -5.13
C THR A 228 -2.71 3.80 -5.48
N THR A 229 -1.84 4.77 -5.24
CA THR A 229 -2.07 6.17 -5.55
C THR A 229 -0.85 6.79 -6.22
N GLY A 230 -1.05 7.68 -7.17
CA GLY A 230 0.02 8.29 -7.97
C GLY A 230 -0.51 9.14 -9.12
N LYS A 231 0.24 9.18 -10.23
CA LYS A 231 -0.15 9.88 -11.44
C LYS A 231 -1.39 9.24 -12.08
N LYS A 232 -2.24 10.06 -12.67
CA LYS A 232 -3.52 9.63 -13.28
C LYS A 232 -3.33 8.54 -14.32
N GLU A 233 -2.33 8.67 -15.21
CA GLU A 233 -2.06 7.71 -16.28
C GLU A 233 -1.67 6.33 -15.74
N VAL A 234 -0.92 6.29 -14.63
CA VAL A 234 -0.57 5.05 -13.94
C VAL A 234 -1.83 4.38 -13.39
N ILE A 235 -2.66 5.13 -12.69
CA ILE A 235 -3.90 4.60 -12.09
C ILE A 235 -4.91 4.17 -13.15
N GLU A 236 -5.06 4.91 -14.24
CA GLU A 236 -5.91 4.51 -15.37
C GLU A 236 -5.43 3.20 -16.02
N MET A 237 -4.12 3.02 -16.20
CA MET A 237 -3.56 1.76 -16.71
C MET A 237 -3.86 0.60 -15.76
N LEU A 238 -3.71 0.80 -14.43
CA LEU A 238 -4.05 -0.21 -13.44
C LEU A 238 -5.54 -0.59 -13.49
N ARG A 239 -6.45 0.37 -13.66
CA ARG A 239 -7.88 0.09 -13.80
C ARG A 239 -8.20 -0.78 -15.01
N GLN A 240 -7.41 -0.69 -16.08
CA GLN A 240 -7.61 -1.48 -17.30
C GLN A 240 -6.94 -2.84 -17.27
N ARG A 241 -5.86 -3.01 -16.49
CA ARG A 241 -4.98 -4.18 -16.62
C ARG A 241 -4.63 -4.88 -15.32
N SER A 242 -4.83 -4.26 -14.16
CA SER A 242 -4.47 -4.86 -12.86
C SER A 242 -5.40 -6.04 -12.55
N ARG A 243 -4.88 -7.25 -12.61
CA ARG A 243 -5.66 -8.49 -12.46
C ARG A 243 -6.39 -8.58 -11.10
N PRO A 244 -5.77 -8.23 -9.95
CA PRO A 244 -6.49 -8.23 -8.68
C PRO A 244 -7.69 -7.25 -8.66
N TYR A 245 -7.59 -6.12 -9.34
CA TYR A 245 -8.71 -5.19 -9.50
C TYR A 245 -9.79 -5.72 -10.43
N LEU A 246 -9.40 -6.33 -11.54
CA LEU A 246 -10.34 -6.81 -12.56
C LEU A 246 -11.09 -8.07 -12.15
N PHE A 247 -10.48 -8.95 -11.36
CA PHE A 247 -10.99 -10.30 -11.11
C PHE A 247 -11.30 -10.61 -9.65
N SER A 248 -11.01 -9.71 -8.71
CA SER A 248 -11.43 -9.84 -7.31
C SER A 248 -12.65 -8.96 -7.01
N ASN A 249 -13.49 -9.40 -6.08
CA ASN A 249 -14.61 -8.60 -5.63
C ASN A 249 -14.18 -7.24 -5.07
N SER A 250 -15.03 -6.26 -5.26
CA SER A 250 -14.85 -4.90 -4.75
C SER A 250 -14.74 -4.87 -3.23
N LEU A 251 -13.99 -3.92 -2.72
CA LEU A 251 -13.96 -3.62 -1.29
C LEU A 251 -15.39 -3.35 -0.78
N SER A 252 -15.74 -3.93 0.38
CA SER A 252 -17.07 -3.79 0.97
C SER A 252 -17.42 -2.32 1.23
N PRO A 253 -18.66 -1.88 0.94
CA PRO A 253 -19.15 -0.55 1.27
C PRO A 253 -18.98 -0.19 2.75
N ALA A 254 -19.15 -1.14 3.66
CA ALA A 254 -18.95 -0.95 5.09
C ALA A 254 -17.51 -0.52 5.41
N ILE A 255 -16.53 -1.11 4.73
CA ILE A 255 -15.11 -0.74 4.90
C ILE A 255 -14.81 0.62 4.28
N CYS A 256 -15.41 0.95 3.14
CA CYS A 256 -15.27 2.27 2.54
C CYS A 256 -15.84 3.38 3.44
N GLY A 257 -16.91 3.08 4.19
CA GLY A 257 -17.54 4.02 5.11
C GLY A 257 -16.82 4.16 6.45
N ALA A 258 -16.08 3.12 6.86
CA ALA A 258 -15.26 3.14 8.07
C ALA A 258 -14.07 4.08 7.92
#